data_abe93c745b94dad748487e88d7ffe997
#
_entry.id   abe93c745b94dad748487e88d7ffe997
#
_cell.length_a   1.000
_cell.length_b   1.000
_cell.length_c   1.000
_cell.angle_alpha   90.00
_cell.angle_beta   90.00
_cell.angle_gamma   90.00
#
_symmetry.space_group_name_H-M   'P 1'
#
loop_
_entity.id
_entity.type
_entity.pdbx_description
1 polymer ?
#
loop_
_entity_poly.entity_id
_entity_poly.type
_entity_poly.pdbx_seq_one_letter_code
_entity_poly.pdbx_strand_id
1 'polypeptide(L)'
;EFVEINDTNFPDPVFQQYVKDNIDKADTTGQKDGRLSQAERDAVTEINIDKKNCTDLTGIAYFANLKNLYCNDNKLKELNLENNKHLKVLDCSYNNLTTLDVSHNVWLDTLECANNGMVKLNLGGSELEGLFCSDNNLTELDVSKNKYLQRLNCTNNKLRRLVIGSPVYRLGMMLYLRGNQLTSLDLHGKGQIWNFNVDSQSYAIDVEEDGTFDLTSLPDGFDASKTTNWKGGTRDENTLNVNSHEVKYEYNTGSSYYKQDTMRVILKVNGHKYQWQHDDTKHWRTCELDSCPGLTSAQRAEAPHVYDNAKDKDCNTCGYVRPLYTVTTVNATAKLESETEELKAPVAAGTEVTLTAGGAPAGKTFAGWKLYNVSDTESEITDETELAKL
;
A
#
# COMPACT_ATOMS: atom_id res chain seq x y z
N GLU A 1 12.70 -40.24 -35.03
CA GLU A 1 11.90 -40.54 -33.83
C GLU A 1 10.52 -39.94 -33.97
N PHE A 2 9.48 -40.73 -33.77
CA PHE A 2 8.09 -40.26 -33.85
C PHE A 2 7.57 -39.87 -32.47
N VAL A 3 6.63 -38.92 -32.44
CA VAL A 3 5.86 -38.55 -31.25
C VAL A 3 4.42 -38.95 -31.45
N GLU A 4 3.90 -39.84 -30.61
CA GLU A 4 2.49 -40.27 -30.64
C GLU A 4 1.58 -39.08 -30.26
N ILE A 5 0.49 -38.89 -31.01
CA ILE A 5 -0.53 -37.90 -30.68
C ILE A 5 -1.56 -38.56 -29.76
N ASN A 6 -1.27 -38.54 -28.46
CA ASN A 6 -2.07 -39.20 -27.42
C ASN A 6 -2.12 -38.33 -26.14
N ASP A 7 -2.88 -38.80 -25.15
CA ASP A 7 -3.11 -38.05 -23.91
C ASP A 7 -1.87 -37.88 -23.06
N THR A 8 -0.80 -38.66 -23.29
CA THR A 8 0.48 -38.49 -22.59
C THR A 8 1.28 -37.30 -23.14
N ASN A 9 1.33 -37.17 -24.46
CA ASN A 9 2.11 -36.15 -25.14
C ASN A 9 1.32 -34.85 -25.35
N PHE A 10 0.00 -34.95 -25.47
CA PHE A 10 -0.94 -33.83 -25.70
C PHE A 10 -2.20 -34.07 -24.84
N PRO A 11 -2.13 -33.79 -23.53
CA PRO A 11 -3.22 -34.13 -22.60
C PRO A 11 -4.50 -33.29 -22.80
N ASP A 12 -4.38 -32.07 -23.31
CA ASP A 12 -5.56 -31.26 -23.60
C ASP A 12 -6.24 -31.75 -24.92
N PRO A 13 -7.50 -32.15 -24.89
CA PRO A 13 -8.19 -32.70 -26.07
C PRO A 13 -8.32 -31.67 -27.20
N VAL A 14 -8.38 -30.37 -26.87
CA VAL A 14 -8.47 -29.29 -27.86
C VAL A 14 -7.13 -29.13 -28.58
N PHE A 15 -6.02 -29.10 -27.82
CA PHE A 15 -4.72 -29.02 -28.43
C PHE A 15 -4.35 -30.30 -29.17
N GLN A 16 -4.67 -31.47 -28.61
CA GLN A 16 -4.47 -32.74 -29.28
C GLN A 16 -5.22 -32.80 -30.63
N GLN A 17 -6.47 -32.34 -30.65
CA GLN A 17 -7.26 -32.29 -31.90
C GLN A 17 -6.69 -31.29 -32.91
N TYR A 18 -6.24 -30.12 -32.42
CA TYR A 18 -5.55 -29.15 -33.27
C TYR A 18 -4.30 -29.75 -33.96
N VAL A 19 -3.50 -30.51 -33.21
CA VAL A 19 -2.31 -31.19 -33.74
C VAL A 19 -2.69 -32.21 -34.80
N LYS A 20 -3.72 -33.04 -34.53
CA LYS A 20 -4.25 -34.02 -35.50
C LYS A 20 -4.76 -33.36 -36.78
N ASP A 21 -5.43 -32.23 -36.67
CA ASP A 21 -6.07 -31.59 -37.82
C ASP A 21 -5.09 -30.78 -38.70
N ASN A 22 -4.12 -30.14 -38.07
CA ASN A 22 -3.31 -29.12 -38.73
C ASN A 22 -1.83 -29.51 -38.93
N ILE A 23 -1.31 -30.45 -38.14
CA ILE A 23 0.13 -30.77 -38.12
C ILE A 23 0.38 -32.20 -38.63
N ASP A 24 -0.36 -33.18 -38.12
CA ASP A 24 -0.32 -34.55 -38.59
C ASP A 24 -0.75 -34.58 -40.08
N LYS A 25 0.15 -34.91 -40.97
CA LYS A 25 -0.07 -34.92 -42.41
C LYS A 25 -0.27 -36.36 -42.88
N ALA A 26 -0.99 -36.48 -43.97
CA ALA A 26 -1.10 -37.76 -44.65
C ALA A 26 0.25 -38.27 -45.06
N ASP A 27 0.53 -39.52 -44.73
CA ASP A 27 1.70 -40.28 -45.17
C ASP A 27 1.66 -40.65 -46.67
N THR A 28 2.59 -41.50 -47.14
CA THR A 28 2.62 -42.01 -48.52
C THR A 28 1.38 -42.82 -48.90
N THR A 29 0.56 -43.27 -47.94
CA THR A 29 -0.69 -43.96 -48.16
C THR A 29 -1.91 -43.03 -48.24
N GLY A 30 -1.70 -41.72 -47.99
CA GLY A 30 -2.76 -40.70 -47.98
C GLY A 30 -3.54 -40.63 -46.67
N GLN A 31 -3.07 -41.30 -45.61
CA GLN A 31 -3.71 -41.32 -44.29
C GLN A 31 -2.83 -40.67 -43.22
N LYS A 32 -3.48 -39.99 -42.29
CA LYS A 32 -2.87 -39.52 -41.05
C LYS A 32 -2.62 -40.72 -40.13
N ASP A 33 -1.40 -40.86 -39.62
CA ASP A 33 -1.02 -42.04 -38.83
C ASP A 33 -1.11 -41.86 -37.32
N GLY A 34 -1.50 -40.68 -36.88
CA GLY A 34 -1.61 -40.33 -35.46
C GLY A 34 -0.24 -40.11 -34.77
N ARG A 35 0.79 -39.88 -35.55
CA ARG A 35 2.16 -39.65 -35.11
C ARG A 35 2.77 -38.46 -35.79
N LEU A 36 3.64 -37.78 -35.09
CA LEU A 36 4.42 -36.69 -35.66
C LEU A 36 5.83 -37.16 -35.96
N SER A 37 6.22 -37.16 -37.21
CA SER A 37 7.60 -37.32 -37.64
C SER A 37 8.44 -36.08 -37.25
N GLN A 38 9.75 -36.23 -37.29
CA GLN A 38 10.65 -35.07 -37.11
C GLN A 38 10.39 -33.96 -38.14
N ALA A 39 10.18 -34.35 -39.39
CA ALA A 39 9.92 -33.41 -40.50
C ALA A 39 8.62 -32.58 -40.27
N GLU A 40 7.55 -33.22 -39.78
CA GLU A 40 6.31 -32.52 -39.46
C GLU A 40 6.50 -31.54 -38.29
N ARG A 41 7.20 -31.98 -37.24
CA ARG A 41 7.48 -31.12 -36.10
C ARG A 41 8.37 -29.92 -36.49
N ASP A 42 9.40 -30.17 -37.30
CA ASP A 42 10.33 -29.13 -37.74
C ASP A 42 9.70 -28.15 -38.73
N ALA A 43 8.63 -28.57 -39.44
CA ALA A 43 7.92 -27.69 -40.35
C ALA A 43 6.97 -26.71 -39.66
N VAL A 44 6.68 -26.91 -38.34
CA VAL A 44 5.77 -26.04 -37.59
C VAL A 44 6.49 -24.76 -37.18
N THR A 45 6.11 -23.66 -37.79
CA THR A 45 6.61 -22.32 -37.48
C THR A 45 5.55 -21.42 -36.85
N GLU A 46 4.29 -21.82 -36.90
CA GLU A 46 3.17 -21.09 -36.32
C GLU A 46 2.12 -22.04 -35.75
N ILE A 47 1.59 -21.70 -34.60
CA ILE A 47 0.42 -22.33 -33.99
C ILE A 47 -0.55 -21.22 -33.61
N ASN A 48 -1.80 -21.35 -34.10
CA ASN A 48 -2.91 -20.49 -33.72
C ASN A 48 -4.04 -21.33 -33.14
N ILE A 49 -4.21 -21.21 -31.82
CA ILE A 49 -5.24 -21.90 -31.06
C ILE A 49 -6.08 -20.89 -30.24
N ASP A 50 -6.23 -19.68 -30.76
CA ASP A 50 -7.02 -18.63 -30.12
C ASP A 50 -8.48 -19.06 -29.94
N LYS A 51 -9.06 -18.67 -28.78
CA LYS A 51 -10.53 -18.81 -28.51
C LYS A 51 -11.06 -20.23 -28.61
N LYS A 52 -10.26 -21.20 -28.17
CA LYS A 52 -10.63 -22.62 -28.27
C LYS A 52 -11.00 -23.25 -26.92
N ASN A 53 -10.98 -22.50 -25.82
CA ASN A 53 -11.14 -23.03 -24.47
C ASN A 53 -10.05 -24.06 -24.08
N CYS A 54 -8.87 -23.98 -24.68
CA CYS A 54 -7.73 -24.83 -24.36
C CYS A 54 -7.26 -24.56 -22.93
N THR A 55 -6.93 -25.61 -22.20
CA THR A 55 -6.53 -25.52 -20.78
C THR A 55 -5.07 -25.85 -20.56
N ASP A 56 -4.42 -26.56 -21.52
CA ASP A 56 -3.04 -27.03 -21.39
C ASP A 56 -2.40 -27.15 -22.79
N LEU A 57 -1.20 -26.59 -22.94
CA LEU A 57 -0.38 -26.70 -24.15
C LEU A 57 0.81 -27.65 -23.96
N THR A 58 0.75 -28.60 -23.01
CA THR A 58 1.74 -29.69 -22.92
C THR A 58 1.88 -30.38 -24.26
N GLY A 59 3.11 -30.56 -24.71
CA GLY A 59 3.43 -31.03 -26.09
C GLY A 59 3.93 -29.91 -27.01
N ILE A 60 3.74 -28.62 -26.64
CA ILE A 60 4.26 -27.48 -27.43
C ILE A 60 5.79 -27.55 -27.59
N ALA A 61 6.47 -28.14 -26.63
CA ALA A 61 7.94 -28.33 -26.66
C ALA A 61 8.43 -29.17 -27.83
N TYR A 62 7.58 -30.00 -28.43
CA TYR A 62 7.95 -30.80 -29.61
C TYR A 62 8.13 -29.96 -30.89
N PHE A 63 7.69 -28.69 -30.88
CA PHE A 63 7.77 -27.78 -32.04
C PHE A 63 8.93 -26.79 -31.84
N ALA A 64 10.16 -27.28 -31.93
CA ALA A 64 11.37 -26.50 -31.66
C ALA A 64 11.56 -25.28 -32.59
N ASN A 65 11.03 -25.35 -33.86
CA ASN A 65 11.14 -24.28 -34.83
C ASN A 65 9.97 -23.27 -34.79
N LEU A 66 9.11 -23.36 -33.77
CA LEU A 66 7.98 -22.45 -33.57
C LEU A 66 8.47 -21.01 -33.45
N LYS A 67 7.94 -20.12 -34.29
CA LYS A 67 8.24 -18.67 -34.32
C LYS A 67 7.08 -17.85 -33.80
N ASN A 68 5.84 -18.26 -34.10
CA ASN A 68 4.65 -17.52 -33.71
C ASN A 68 3.68 -18.47 -32.95
N LEU A 69 3.31 -18.06 -31.75
CA LEU A 69 2.30 -18.75 -30.95
C LEU A 69 1.18 -17.78 -30.60
N TYR A 70 -0.02 -18.07 -31.09
CA TYR A 70 -1.24 -17.37 -30.74
C TYR A 70 -2.14 -18.30 -29.94
N CYS A 71 -2.30 -18.02 -28.66
CA CYS A 71 -3.11 -18.81 -27.74
C CYS A 71 -3.96 -17.91 -26.82
N ASN A 72 -4.35 -16.73 -27.32
CA ASN A 72 -5.17 -15.82 -26.57
C ASN A 72 -6.60 -16.33 -26.34
N ASP A 73 -7.26 -15.77 -25.32
CA ASP A 73 -8.65 -16.08 -24.97
C ASP A 73 -8.89 -17.59 -24.79
N ASN A 74 -8.06 -18.17 -23.90
CA ASN A 74 -8.11 -19.56 -23.50
C ASN A 74 -8.18 -19.69 -21.96
N LYS A 75 -7.93 -20.86 -21.40
CA LYS A 75 -7.99 -21.14 -19.97
C LYS A 75 -6.66 -21.68 -19.43
N LEU A 76 -5.56 -21.28 -20.05
CA LEU A 76 -4.23 -21.71 -19.67
C LEU A 76 -3.88 -21.19 -18.28
N LYS A 77 -3.43 -22.08 -17.40
CA LYS A 77 -2.91 -21.74 -16.06
C LYS A 77 -1.38 -21.72 -16.02
N GLU A 78 -0.77 -22.45 -16.93
CA GLU A 78 0.68 -22.61 -17.09
C GLU A 78 1.02 -22.58 -18.57
N LEU A 79 2.22 -22.11 -18.90
CA LEU A 79 2.75 -22.12 -20.25
C LEU A 79 4.27 -22.26 -20.20
N ASN A 80 4.78 -23.44 -20.59
CA ASN A 80 6.21 -23.70 -20.63
C ASN A 80 6.73 -23.63 -22.06
N LEU A 81 7.60 -22.65 -22.32
CA LEU A 81 8.16 -22.35 -23.66
C LEU A 81 9.70 -22.51 -23.68
N GLU A 82 10.28 -23.17 -22.68
CA GLU A 82 11.74 -23.35 -22.57
C GLU A 82 12.39 -23.93 -23.82
N ASN A 83 11.69 -24.85 -24.51
CA ASN A 83 12.19 -25.53 -25.70
C ASN A 83 11.84 -24.81 -27.02
N ASN A 84 11.00 -23.78 -27.00
CA ASN A 84 10.59 -23.02 -28.19
C ASN A 84 11.52 -21.82 -28.40
N LYS A 85 12.83 -22.07 -28.53
CA LYS A 85 13.89 -21.06 -28.52
C LYS A 85 13.85 -20.08 -29.72
N HIS A 86 13.15 -20.45 -30.78
CA HIS A 86 13.01 -19.63 -31.99
C HIS A 86 11.78 -18.71 -31.98
N LEU A 87 11.04 -18.68 -30.84
CA LEU A 87 9.83 -17.89 -30.71
C LEU A 87 10.13 -16.40 -30.88
N LYS A 88 9.36 -15.74 -31.77
CA LYS A 88 9.42 -14.32 -32.07
C LYS A 88 8.20 -13.55 -31.61
N VAL A 89 7.03 -14.17 -31.78
CA VAL A 89 5.76 -13.56 -31.38
C VAL A 89 5.01 -14.51 -30.46
N LEU A 90 4.60 -14.01 -29.32
CA LEU A 90 3.75 -14.71 -28.37
C LEU A 90 2.55 -13.84 -28.02
N ASP A 91 1.35 -14.32 -28.30
CA ASP A 91 0.11 -13.79 -27.74
C ASP A 91 -0.56 -14.85 -26.85
N CYS A 92 -0.46 -14.63 -25.55
CA CYS A 92 -1.12 -15.44 -24.53
C CYS A 92 -2.07 -14.59 -23.64
N SER A 93 -2.55 -13.47 -24.19
CA SER A 93 -3.49 -12.58 -23.51
C SER A 93 -4.80 -13.31 -23.18
N TYR A 94 -5.55 -12.81 -22.18
CA TYR A 94 -6.85 -13.38 -21.79
C TYR A 94 -6.78 -14.87 -21.44
N ASN A 95 -5.89 -15.21 -20.51
CA ASN A 95 -5.74 -16.54 -19.93
C ASN A 95 -5.78 -16.45 -18.39
N ASN A 96 -5.42 -17.53 -17.71
CA ASN A 96 -5.37 -17.59 -16.24
C ASN A 96 -3.93 -17.78 -15.73
N LEU A 97 -2.93 -17.26 -16.46
CA LEU A 97 -1.53 -17.37 -16.09
C LEU A 97 -1.25 -16.52 -14.84
N THR A 98 -0.61 -17.12 -13.84
CA THR A 98 -0.13 -16.40 -12.64
C THR A 98 1.34 -16.03 -12.74
N THR A 99 2.08 -16.75 -13.56
CA THR A 99 3.50 -16.51 -13.87
C THR A 99 3.76 -16.80 -15.34
N LEU A 100 4.75 -16.13 -15.93
CA LEU A 100 5.26 -16.45 -17.26
C LEU A 100 6.77 -16.26 -17.28
N ASP A 101 7.48 -17.27 -17.80
CA ASP A 101 8.92 -17.21 -18.03
C ASP A 101 9.22 -17.36 -19.52
N VAL A 102 9.71 -16.28 -20.14
CA VAL A 102 10.17 -16.24 -21.53
C VAL A 102 11.67 -15.95 -21.62
N SER A 103 12.42 -16.15 -20.54
CA SER A 103 13.86 -15.86 -20.49
C SER A 103 14.69 -16.69 -21.45
N HIS A 104 14.19 -17.86 -21.86
CA HIS A 104 14.84 -18.74 -22.84
C HIS A 104 14.49 -18.38 -24.31
N ASN A 105 13.49 -17.52 -24.53
CA ASN A 105 13.02 -17.12 -25.84
C ASN A 105 13.73 -15.85 -26.31
N VAL A 106 15.03 -15.94 -26.50
CA VAL A 106 15.92 -14.78 -26.74
C VAL A 106 15.62 -14.00 -28.02
N TRP A 107 14.93 -14.62 -28.97
CA TRP A 107 14.50 -13.99 -30.23
C TRP A 107 13.10 -13.37 -30.17
N LEU A 108 12.48 -13.38 -28.97
CA LEU A 108 11.15 -12.82 -28.81
C LEU A 108 11.18 -11.32 -29.01
N ASP A 109 10.43 -10.83 -30.00
CA ASP A 109 10.32 -9.42 -30.36
C ASP A 109 8.98 -8.80 -29.90
N THR A 110 7.91 -9.60 -29.89
CA THR A 110 6.58 -9.15 -29.45
C THR A 110 5.99 -10.11 -28.43
N LEU A 111 5.64 -9.60 -27.27
CA LEU A 111 4.96 -10.32 -26.19
C LEU A 111 3.66 -9.63 -25.83
N GLU A 112 2.53 -10.30 -26.10
CA GLU A 112 1.19 -9.93 -25.65
C GLU A 112 0.74 -10.90 -24.57
N CYS A 113 0.59 -10.43 -23.35
CA CYS A 113 0.21 -11.25 -22.20
C CYS A 113 -0.74 -10.50 -21.25
N ALA A 114 -1.52 -9.58 -21.81
CA ALA A 114 -2.49 -8.80 -21.07
C ALA A 114 -3.64 -9.65 -20.54
N ASN A 115 -4.36 -9.12 -19.55
CA ASN A 115 -5.56 -9.79 -19.00
C ASN A 115 -5.30 -11.23 -18.55
N ASN A 116 -4.36 -11.38 -17.64
CA ASN A 116 -4.05 -12.60 -16.91
C ASN A 116 -4.11 -12.31 -15.40
N GLY A 117 -3.63 -13.21 -14.61
CA GLY A 117 -3.50 -13.01 -13.17
C GLY A 117 -2.04 -12.87 -12.71
N MET A 118 -1.13 -12.50 -13.63
CA MET A 118 0.31 -12.60 -13.41
C MET A 118 0.80 -11.73 -12.28
N VAL A 119 1.50 -12.36 -11.33
CA VAL A 119 2.27 -11.71 -10.26
C VAL A 119 3.75 -11.64 -10.59
N LYS A 120 4.21 -12.45 -11.55
CA LYS A 120 5.62 -12.52 -11.97
C LYS A 120 5.74 -12.73 -13.48
N LEU A 121 6.60 -11.93 -14.11
CA LEU A 121 6.97 -12.03 -15.52
C LEU A 121 8.49 -11.98 -15.63
N ASN A 122 9.10 -13.05 -16.18
CA ASN A 122 10.53 -13.13 -16.42
C ASN A 122 10.83 -13.01 -17.91
N LEU A 123 11.44 -11.90 -18.31
CA LEU A 123 11.69 -11.58 -19.71
C LEU A 123 13.07 -12.02 -20.21
N GLY A 124 14.02 -12.21 -19.29
CA GLY A 124 15.43 -12.40 -19.70
C GLY A 124 15.99 -11.21 -20.46
N GLY A 125 16.89 -11.49 -21.42
CA GLY A 125 17.51 -10.50 -22.29
C GLY A 125 17.09 -10.66 -23.76
N SER A 126 15.79 -10.77 -24.02
CA SER A 126 15.25 -10.94 -25.38
C SER A 126 15.35 -9.67 -26.23
N GLU A 127 15.21 -9.83 -27.55
CA GLU A 127 15.18 -8.72 -28.54
C GLU A 127 13.85 -7.96 -28.56
N LEU A 128 13.14 -7.92 -27.44
CA LEU A 128 11.79 -7.43 -27.32
C LEU A 128 11.64 -5.98 -27.77
N GLU A 129 10.81 -5.76 -28.79
CA GLU A 129 10.42 -4.43 -29.28
C GLU A 129 9.07 -3.99 -28.70
N GLY A 130 8.17 -4.94 -28.45
CA GLY A 130 6.84 -4.68 -27.88
C GLY A 130 6.52 -5.58 -26.69
N LEU A 131 6.18 -4.98 -25.56
CA LEU A 131 5.67 -5.67 -24.36
C LEU A 131 4.31 -5.10 -23.99
N PHE A 132 3.27 -5.94 -24.03
CA PHE A 132 1.89 -5.62 -23.67
C PHE A 132 1.43 -6.54 -22.55
N CYS A 133 1.57 -6.09 -21.31
CA CYS A 133 1.25 -6.87 -20.09
C CYS A 133 0.25 -6.14 -19.20
N SER A 134 -0.64 -5.33 -19.78
CA SER A 134 -1.68 -4.64 -19.04
C SER A 134 -2.63 -5.59 -18.32
N ASP A 135 -3.34 -5.07 -17.32
CA ASP A 135 -4.41 -5.79 -16.62
C ASP A 135 -3.92 -7.11 -16.00
N ASN A 136 -2.83 -7.02 -15.23
CA ASN A 136 -2.23 -8.09 -14.45
C ASN A 136 -2.04 -7.67 -12.98
N ASN A 137 -1.30 -8.44 -12.19
CA ASN A 137 -1.01 -8.16 -10.78
C ASN A 137 0.51 -7.97 -10.52
N LEU A 138 1.26 -7.55 -11.53
CA LEU A 138 2.70 -7.35 -11.40
C LEU A 138 3.00 -6.24 -10.39
N THR A 139 3.90 -6.51 -9.44
CA THR A 139 4.36 -5.54 -8.44
C THR A 139 5.69 -4.91 -8.80
N GLU A 140 6.47 -5.58 -9.63
CA GLU A 140 7.74 -5.09 -10.18
C GLU A 140 7.89 -5.57 -11.61
N LEU A 141 8.64 -4.82 -12.40
CA LEU A 141 9.00 -5.17 -13.77
C LEU A 141 10.39 -4.64 -14.09
N ASP A 142 11.27 -5.52 -14.54
CA ASP A 142 12.61 -5.17 -14.99
C ASP A 142 12.75 -5.42 -16.50
N VAL A 143 12.79 -4.33 -17.27
CA VAL A 143 13.03 -4.35 -18.71
C VAL A 143 14.43 -3.80 -19.07
N SER A 144 15.35 -3.73 -18.10
CA SER A 144 16.67 -3.15 -18.28
C SER A 144 17.54 -3.89 -19.30
N LYS A 145 17.28 -5.17 -19.52
CA LYS A 145 18.00 -6.00 -20.50
C LYS A 145 17.39 -5.97 -21.91
N ASN A 146 16.15 -5.47 -22.05
CA ASN A 146 15.43 -5.44 -23.32
C ASN A 146 15.73 -4.14 -24.07
N LYS A 147 16.91 -4.05 -24.67
CA LYS A 147 17.48 -2.83 -25.23
C LYS A 147 16.76 -2.29 -26.47
N TYR A 148 15.94 -3.11 -27.11
CA TYR A 148 15.19 -2.76 -28.31
C TYR A 148 13.76 -2.34 -28.04
N LEU A 149 13.36 -2.28 -26.76
CA LEU A 149 11.98 -2.04 -26.37
C LEU A 149 11.52 -0.64 -26.79
N GLN A 150 10.51 -0.59 -27.67
CA GLN A 150 9.92 0.62 -28.23
C GLN A 150 8.50 0.87 -27.71
N ARG A 151 7.81 -0.20 -27.32
CA ARG A 151 6.42 -0.15 -26.83
C ARG A 151 6.30 -0.91 -25.54
N LEU A 152 6.01 -0.20 -24.45
CA LEU A 152 5.75 -0.78 -23.14
C LEU A 152 4.37 -0.37 -22.68
N ASN A 153 3.47 -1.34 -22.58
CA ASN A 153 2.16 -1.16 -21.97
C ASN A 153 1.99 -2.11 -20.78
N CYS A 154 2.12 -1.57 -19.58
CA CYS A 154 1.82 -2.26 -18.32
C CYS A 154 0.75 -1.51 -17.50
N THR A 155 -0.20 -0.90 -18.20
CA THR A 155 -1.37 -0.25 -17.60
C THR A 155 -2.13 -1.20 -16.68
N ASN A 156 -2.72 -0.70 -15.59
CA ASN A 156 -3.53 -1.47 -14.65
C ASN A 156 -2.80 -2.71 -14.07
N ASN A 157 -1.64 -2.47 -13.48
CA ASN A 157 -0.92 -3.42 -12.66
C ASN A 157 -0.81 -2.90 -11.22
N LYS A 158 0.08 -3.48 -10.43
CA LYS A 158 0.38 -3.06 -9.05
C LYS A 158 1.85 -2.66 -8.91
N LEU A 159 2.45 -2.14 -10.00
CA LEU A 159 3.88 -1.84 -10.05
C LEU A 159 4.25 -0.78 -9.03
N ARG A 160 5.14 -1.15 -8.14
CA ARG A 160 5.83 -0.26 -7.19
C ARG A 160 7.25 0.06 -7.68
N ARG A 161 7.78 -0.79 -8.56
CA ARG A 161 9.12 -0.64 -9.13
C ARG A 161 9.10 -1.00 -10.62
N LEU A 162 9.66 -0.10 -11.44
CA LEU A 162 9.91 -0.33 -12.86
C LEU A 162 11.36 0.03 -13.17
N VAL A 163 12.12 -0.90 -13.73
CA VAL A 163 13.50 -0.68 -14.13
C VAL A 163 13.59 -0.66 -15.64
N ILE A 164 13.96 0.50 -16.21
CA ILE A 164 14.17 0.69 -17.65
C ILE A 164 15.67 0.83 -17.89
N GLY A 165 16.22 0.06 -18.84
CA GLY A 165 17.62 0.12 -19.23
C GLY A 165 18.01 1.43 -19.93
N SER A 166 19.32 1.66 -20.13
CA SER A 166 19.89 2.76 -20.91
C SER A 166 20.25 2.27 -22.30
N PRO A 167 20.41 3.17 -23.27
CA PRO A 167 19.34 3.80 -24.02
C PRO A 167 18.71 2.84 -25.01
N VAL A 168 17.43 3.01 -25.21
CA VAL A 168 16.70 2.37 -26.30
C VAL A 168 17.25 2.92 -27.62
N TYR A 169 17.78 2.06 -28.45
CA TYR A 169 18.35 2.49 -29.74
C TYR A 169 17.28 3.03 -30.70
N ARG A 170 17.42 4.28 -31.07
CA ARG A 170 16.98 4.96 -32.30
C ARG A 170 15.58 5.55 -32.44
N LEU A 171 14.53 5.04 -31.85
CA LEU A 171 13.17 5.59 -32.02
C LEU A 171 12.52 5.77 -30.65
N GLY A 172 11.74 6.82 -30.49
CA GLY A 172 11.15 7.11 -29.19
C GLY A 172 10.26 5.99 -28.64
N MET A 173 10.34 5.79 -27.33
CA MET A 173 9.56 4.79 -26.61
C MET A 173 8.13 5.27 -26.41
N MET A 174 7.16 4.38 -26.58
CA MET A 174 5.78 4.56 -26.11
C MET A 174 5.65 3.92 -24.75
N LEU A 175 5.27 4.70 -23.74
CA LEU A 175 5.26 4.26 -22.35
C LEU A 175 3.87 4.46 -21.72
N TYR A 176 3.17 3.37 -21.46
CA TYR A 176 1.84 3.34 -20.85
C TYR A 176 1.90 2.64 -19.50
N LEU A 177 1.82 3.42 -18.39
CA LEU A 177 1.96 2.96 -17.01
C LEU A 177 0.75 3.30 -16.14
N ARG A 178 -0.30 3.87 -16.71
CA ARG A 178 -1.48 4.30 -15.97
C ARG A 178 -2.04 3.21 -15.06
N GLY A 179 -2.52 3.60 -13.87
CA GLY A 179 -3.19 2.67 -12.96
C GLY A 179 -2.23 1.71 -12.25
N ASN A 180 -1.05 2.19 -11.87
CA ASN A 180 -0.06 1.47 -11.08
C ASN A 180 0.14 2.10 -9.69
N GLN A 181 1.16 1.67 -8.97
CA GLN A 181 1.50 2.12 -7.62
C GLN A 181 2.89 2.76 -7.55
N LEU A 182 3.38 3.31 -8.66
CA LEU A 182 4.69 3.95 -8.71
C LEU A 182 4.67 5.25 -7.90
N THR A 183 5.64 5.44 -7.05
CA THR A 183 5.88 6.68 -6.29
C THR A 183 6.97 7.54 -6.93
N SER A 184 7.79 6.91 -7.76
CA SER A 184 8.89 7.54 -8.51
C SER A 184 9.07 6.85 -9.85
N LEU A 185 9.70 7.54 -10.80
CA LEU A 185 10.08 6.97 -12.09
C LEU A 185 11.27 7.79 -12.63
N ASP A 186 12.38 7.13 -12.93
CA ASP A 186 13.56 7.77 -13.51
C ASP A 186 13.70 7.44 -14.99
N LEU A 187 13.49 8.46 -15.82
CA LEU A 187 13.61 8.40 -17.27
C LEU A 187 14.81 9.21 -17.79
N HIS A 188 15.65 9.71 -16.87
CA HIS A 188 16.83 10.46 -17.25
C HIS A 188 17.77 9.61 -18.09
N GLY A 189 18.16 10.11 -19.27
CA GLY A 189 19.04 9.40 -20.20
C GLY A 189 18.46 8.14 -20.85
N LYS A 190 17.14 7.90 -20.77
CA LYS A 190 16.49 6.71 -21.35
C LYS A 190 16.08 6.89 -22.82
N GLY A 191 16.52 7.96 -23.48
CA GLY A 191 16.20 8.27 -24.86
C GLY A 191 14.92 9.11 -25.01
N GLN A 192 14.44 9.24 -26.25
CA GLN A 192 13.21 9.99 -26.53
C GLN A 192 11.98 9.14 -26.18
N ILE A 193 11.02 9.74 -25.48
CA ILE A 193 9.72 9.13 -25.23
C ILE A 193 8.69 9.88 -26.06
N TRP A 194 8.01 9.19 -26.97
CA TRP A 194 7.09 9.82 -27.93
C TRP A 194 5.65 9.86 -27.43
N ASN A 195 5.27 8.90 -26.64
CA ASN A 195 3.97 8.87 -26.02
C ASN A 195 4.13 8.43 -24.54
N PHE A 196 3.59 9.25 -23.65
CA PHE A 196 3.82 9.13 -22.23
C PHE A 196 2.48 9.18 -21.49
N ASN A 197 2.01 8.05 -21.00
CA ASN A 197 0.83 7.97 -20.17
C ASN A 197 1.17 7.25 -18.87
N VAL A 198 1.57 8.00 -17.88
CA VAL A 198 2.07 7.50 -16.57
C VAL A 198 1.22 7.98 -15.39
N ASP A 199 0.14 8.66 -15.64
CA ASP A 199 -0.75 9.21 -14.61
C ASP A 199 -1.54 8.13 -13.87
N SER A 200 -2.30 8.56 -12.87
CA SER A 200 -3.14 7.68 -12.03
C SER A 200 -2.32 6.66 -11.25
N GLN A 201 -1.14 7.05 -10.77
CA GLN A 201 -0.39 6.27 -9.79
C GLN A 201 -1.03 6.44 -8.42
N SER A 202 -1.24 5.34 -7.70
CA SER A 202 -1.85 5.38 -6.37
C SER A 202 -1.15 4.40 -5.44
N TYR A 203 -0.55 4.92 -4.37
CA TYR A 203 0.18 4.15 -3.38
C TYR A 203 -0.40 4.37 -1.98
N ALA A 204 -0.57 3.30 -1.21
CA ALA A 204 -1.06 3.41 0.17
C ALA A 204 0.10 3.61 1.14
N ILE A 205 -0.07 4.55 2.07
CA ILE A 205 0.87 4.82 3.17
C ILE A 205 0.15 4.74 4.51
N ASP A 206 0.86 4.27 5.52
CA ASP A 206 0.41 4.27 6.91
C ASP A 206 1.11 5.42 7.64
N VAL A 207 0.33 6.33 8.21
CA VAL A 207 0.85 7.50 8.91
C VAL A 207 0.92 7.28 10.42
N GLU A 208 1.84 7.97 11.06
CA GLU A 208 1.95 8.02 12.53
C GLU A 208 0.73 8.74 13.14
N GLU A 209 0.52 8.60 14.45
CA GLU A 209 -0.62 9.19 15.16
C GLU A 209 -0.63 10.73 15.11
N ASP A 210 0.51 11.36 14.91
CA ASP A 210 0.65 12.81 14.73
C ASP A 210 0.42 13.28 13.28
N GLY A 211 0.12 12.33 12.37
CA GLY A 211 -0.10 12.59 10.96
C GLY A 211 1.19 12.77 10.16
N THR A 212 2.32 12.30 10.65
CA THR A 212 3.57 12.33 9.90
C THR A 212 3.82 11.01 9.16
N PHE A 213 4.61 11.09 8.09
CA PHE A 213 5.08 9.94 7.32
C PHE A 213 6.52 10.19 6.84
N ASP A 214 7.39 9.21 7.00
CA ASP A 214 8.77 9.26 6.49
C ASP A 214 8.82 8.85 5.02
N LEU A 215 9.08 9.82 4.14
CA LEU A 215 9.18 9.61 2.69
C LEU A 215 10.32 8.69 2.28
N THR A 216 11.32 8.47 3.13
CA THR A 216 12.41 7.52 2.86
C THR A 216 11.95 6.06 2.90
N SER A 217 10.77 5.80 3.48
CA SER A 217 10.14 4.48 3.50
C SER A 217 9.39 4.14 2.20
N LEU A 218 9.23 5.10 1.28
CA LEU A 218 8.67 4.83 -0.05
C LEU A 218 9.58 3.89 -0.86
N PRO A 219 9.04 3.18 -1.87
CA PRO A 219 9.81 2.24 -2.68
C PRO A 219 11.11 2.84 -3.23
N ASP A 220 12.10 1.98 -3.41
CA ASP A 220 13.44 2.34 -3.90
C ASP A 220 13.41 3.25 -5.12
N GLY A 221 14.27 4.27 -5.10
CA GLY A 221 14.38 5.27 -6.16
C GLY A 221 13.53 6.52 -5.95
N PHE A 222 12.74 6.59 -4.87
CA PHE A 222 12.06 7.83 -4.52
C PHE A 222 13.06 8.90 -4.08
N ASP A 223 12.95 10.07 -4.68
CA ASP A 223 13.77 11.25 -4.38
C ASP A 223 12.84 12.44 -4.13
N ALA A 224 12.71 12.84 -2.88
CA ALA A 224 11.84 13.92 -2.47
C ALA A 224 12.18 15.25 -3.15
N SER A 225 13.43 15.48 -3.54
CA SER A 225 13.85 16.70 -4.23
C SER A 225 13.27 16.85 -5.64
N LYS A 226 12.83 15.73 -6.24
CA LYS A 226 12.17 15.69 -7.56
C LYS A 226 10.65 15.90 -7.48
N THR A 227 10.11 16.19 -6.31
CA THR A 227 8.66 16.33 -6.11
C THR A 227 8.23 17.79 -6.04
N THR A 228 7.05 18.08 -6.62
CA THR A 228 6.44 19.41 -6.64
C THR A 228 4.93 19.31 -6.48
N ASN A 229 4.25 20.46 -6.35
CA ASN A 229 2.79 20.59 -6.37
C ASN A 229 2.05 19.72 -5.33
N TRP A 230 2.60 19.62 -4.12
CA TRP A 230 1.99 18.91 -3.01
C TRP A 230 0.61 19.47 -2.64
N LYS A 231 -0.38 18.59 -2.49
CA LYS A 231 -1.75 18.90 -2.03
C LYS A 231 -2.21 17.84 -1.04
N GLY A 232 -2.96 18.27 0.00
CA GLY A 232 -3.42 17.37 1.05
C GLY A 232 -2.35 17.00 2.08
N GLY A 233 -1.20 17.66 2.00
CA GLY A 233 -0.09 17.55 2.94
C GLY A 233 1.01 18.55 2.61
N THR A 234 1.92 18.74 3.54
CA THR A 234 3.12 19.58 3.40
C THR A 234 4.38 18.76 3.65
N ARG A 235 5.38 18.97 2.83
CA ARG A 235 6.67 18.29 2.94
C ARG A 235 7.71 19.20 3.59
N ASP A 236 8.40 18.67 4.58
CA ASP A 236 9.60 19.24 5.15
C ASP A 236 10.74 18.21 5.04
N GLU A 237 11.73 18.48 4.20
CA GLU A 237 12.77 17.52 3.80
C GLU A 237 12.20 16.16 3.40
N ASN A 238 12.37 15.15 4.22
CA ASN A 238 11.85 13.79 4.01
C ASN A 238 10.62 13.46 4.87
N THR A 239 10.10 14.44 5.62
CA THR A 239 8.90 14.26 6.43
C THR A 239 7.70 14.84 5.70
N LEU A 240 6.67 14.03 5.53
CA LEU A 240 5.37 14.45 5.03
C LEU A 240 4.42 14.64 6.21
N ASN A 241 3.89 15.86 6.37
CA ASN A 241 2.82 16.17 7.31
C ASN A 241 1.50 16.12 6.54
N VAL A 242 0.65 15.12 6.83
CA VAL A 242 -0.61 14.93 6.11
C VAL A 242 -1.73 15.80 6.68
N ASN A 243 -2.60 16.29 5.79
CA ASN A 243 -3.80 17.06 6.14
C ASN A 243 -5.08 16.42 5.55
N SER A 244 -4.93 15.38 4.72
CA SER A 244 -6.04 14.71 4.03
C SER A 244 -5.76 13.23 3.87
N HIS A 245 -6.81 12.41 3.73
CA HIS A 245 -6.68 11.00 3.36
C HIS A 245 -6.20 10.77 1.91
N GLU A 246 -6.08 11.84 1.12
CA GLU A 246 -5.42 11.83 -0.17
C GLU A 246 -4.37 12.92 -0.23
N VAL A 247 -3.10 12.53 -0.37
CA VAL A 247 -1.99 13.44 -0.66
C VAL A 247 -1.57 13.26 -2.10
N LYS A 248 -1.41 14.37 -2.83
CA LYS A 248 -1.04 14.38 -4.25
C LYS A 248 0.25 15.14 -4.44
N TYR A 249 1.09 14.65 -5.35
CA TYR A 249 2.28 15.37 -5.80
C TYR A 249 2.58 15.07 -7.26
N GLU A 250 3.44 15.87 -7.85
CA GLU A 250 4.04 15.63 -9.17
C GLU A 250 5.50 15.26 -8.98
N TYR A 251 5.93 14.16 -9.64
CA TYR A 251 7.30 13.68 -9.63
C TYR A 251 7.96 13.98 -10.96
N ASN A 252 9.09 14.68 -10.95
CA ASN A 252 9.89 14.95 -12.14
C ASN A 252 10.64 13.67 -12.55
N THR A 253 10.25 13.08 -13.68
CA THR A 253 10.83 11.83 -14.20
C THR A 253 12.16 12.02 -14.92
N GLY A 254 12.55 13.26 -15.21
CA GLY A 254 13.72 13.56 -16.03
C GLY A 254 13.56 13.16 -17.51
N SER A 255 12.32 12.93 -17.96
CA SER A 255 12.02 12.66 -19.36
C SER A 255 12.36 13.87 -20.24
N SER A 256 12.94 13.63 -21.41
CA SER A 256 13.19 14.66 -22.43
C SER A 256 12.02 14.86 -23.40
N TYR A 257 10.84 14.36 -23.05
CA TYR A 257 9.66 14.46 -23.89
C TYR A 257 9.04 15.86 -23.91
N TYR A 258 8.55 16.25 -25.08
CA TYR A 258 8.18 17.58 -25.53
C TYR A 258 7.15 18.36 -24.67
N LYS A 259 6.38 17.72 -23.78
CA LYS A 259 5.33 18.40 -22.99
C LYS A 259 5.06 17.83 -21.59
N GLN A 260 5.62 16.72 -21.22
CA GLN A 260 5.27 16.07 -19.97
C GLN A 260 6.48 15.33 -19.39
N ASP A 261 7.12 15.96 -18.44
CA ASP A 261 8.27 15.43 -17.69
C ASP A 261 7.86 14.97 -16.28
N THR A 262 6.60 15.12 -15.92
CA THR A 262 6.08 14.83 -14.59
C THR A 262 5.08 13.67 -14.60
N MET A 263 5.11 12.90 -13.52
CA MET A 263 4.17 11.84 -13.18
C MET A 263 3.34 12.29 -11.98
N ARG A 264 2.02 12.21 -12.06
CA ARG A 264 1.11 12.52 -10.94
C ARG A 264 0.90 11.29 -10.08
N VAL A 265 1.11 11.46 -8.79
CA VAL A 265 1.00 10.39 -7.79
C VAL A 265 -0.02 10.79 -6.72
N ILE A 266 -0.79 9.80 -6.28
CA ILE A 266 -1.73 9.91 -5.17
C ILE A 266 -1.25 8.96 -4.07
N LEU A 267 -0.94 9.50 -2.90
CA LEU A 267 -0.76 8.71 -1.69
C LEU A 267 -2.13 8.59 -1.00
N LYS A 268 -2.59 7.36 -0.84
CA LYS A 268 -3.78 7.03 -0.05
C LYS A 268 -3.35 6.85 1.39
N VAL A 269 -3.81 7.73 2.25
CA VAL A 269 -3.43 7.75 3.66
C VAL A 269 -4.31 6.80 4.45
N ASN A 270 -3.72 5.77 5.00
CA ASN A 270 -4.31 4.92 6.03
C ASN A 270 -3.95 5.50 7.41
N GLY A 271 -4.83 5.29 8.38
CA GLY A 271 -4.67 5.84 9.72
C GLY A 271 -5.33 7.21 9.89
N HIS A 272 -5.02 7.86 10.99
CA HIS A 272 -5.65 9.11 11.39
C HIS A 272 -4.61 10.01 12.04
N LYS A 273 -4.72 11.32 11.81
CA LYS A 273 -4.02 12.31 12.59
C LYS A 273 -4.88 12.65 13.80
N TYR A 274 -4.46 12.23 14.99
CA TYR A 274 -5.25 12.38 16.19
C TYR A 274 -5.00 13.71 16.88
N GLN A 275 -6.09 14.32 17.34
CA GLN A 275 -6.05 15.42 18.29
C GLN A 275 -6.92 15.08 19.51
N TRP A 276 -6.40 15.36 20.70
CA TRP A 276 -7.16 15.21 21.91
C TRP A 276 -8.17 16.37 22.07
N GLN A 277 -9.40 15.97 22.37
CA GLN A 277 -10.46 16.86 22.79
C GLN A 277 -10.87 16.49 24.22
N HIS A 278 -11.46 17.43 24.94
CA HIS A 278 -11.90 17.21 26.30
C HIS A 278 -13.10 18.08 26.67
N ASP A 279 -13.84 17.67 27.67
CA ASP A 279 -14.72 18.49 28.49
C ASP A 279 -14.24 18.43 29.96
N ASP A 280 -15.07 18.84 30.91
CA ASP A 280 -14.72 18.85 32.34
C ASP A 280 -14.62 17.44 32.96
N THR A 281 -15.09 16.41 32.29
CA THR A 281 -15.23 15.06 32.82
C THR A 281 -14.38 14.02 32.13
N LYS A 282 -14.13 14.19 30.85
CA LYS A 282 -13.49 13.18 30.01
C LYS A 282 -12.71 13.79 28.85
N HIS A 283 -11.91 12.95 28.25
CA HIS A 283 -11.21 13.26 27.00
C HIS A 283 -11.52 12.22 25.93
N TRP A 284 -11.31 12.60 24.65
CA TRP A 284 -11.43 11.70 23.49
C TRP A 284 -10.55 12.20 22.35
N ARG A 285 -10.29 11.31 21.39
CA ARG A 285 -9.56 11.68 20.16
C ARG A 285 -10.53 12.09 19.04
N THR A 286 -10.13 13.06 18.24
CA THR A 286 -10.73 13.39 16.94
C THR A 286 -9.68 13.23 15.85
N CYS A 287 -10.12 13.10 14.60
CA CYS A 287 -9.22 13.08 13.45
C CYS A 287 -9.21 14.46 12.80
N GLU A 288 -8.02 15.00 12.56
CA GLU A 288 -7.82 16.30 11.90
C GLU A 288 -7.71 16.22 10.37
N LEU A 289 -7.68 15.00 9.78
CA LEU A 289 -7.57 14.87 8.34
C LEU A 289 -8.86 15.26 7.63
N ASP A 290 -8.75 16.01 6.56
CA ASP A 290 -9.87 16.32 5.68
C ASP A 290 -10.51 15.04 5.14
N SER A 291 -11.84 15.02 5.10
CA SER A 291 -12.61 13.87 4.61
C SER A 291 -12.44 12.59 5.44
N CYS A 292 -12.12 12.72 6.72
CA CYS A 292 -12.02 11.57 7.62
C CYS A 292 -13.37 10.83 7.70
N PRO A 293 -13.41 9.50 7.52
CA PRO A 293 -14.64 8.72 7.58
C PRO A 293 -15.22 8.59 8.99
N GLY A 294 -14.55 9.19 9.99
CA GLY A 294 -14.88 9.09 11.39
C GLY A 294 -14.04 8.04 12.12
N LEU A 295 -13.98 8.17 13.45
CA LEU A 295 -13.25 7.24 14.31
C LEU A 295 -14.21 6.19 14.88
N THR A 296 -13.74 4.95 14.95
CA THR A 296 -14.41 3.90 15.75
C THR A 296 -14.37 4.25 17.25
N SER A 297 -15.19 3.62 18.07
CA SER A 297 -15.17 3.81 19.52
C SER A 297 -13.79 3.54 20.13
N ALA A 298 -13.09 2.50 19.66
CA ALA A 298 -11.72 2.19 20.10
C ALA A 298 -10.70 3.28 19.69
N GLN A 299 -10.80 3.82 18.48
CA GLN A 299 -9.93 4.88 18.01
C GLN A 299 -10.17 6.22 18.70
N ARG A 300 -11.42 6.50 19.12
CA ARG A 300 -11.76 7.69 19.91
C ARG A 300 -11.12 7.69 21.28
N ALA A 301 -10.82 6.52 21.83
CA ALA A 301 -10.18 6.35 23.14
C ALA A 301 -10.83 7.23 24.24
N GLU A 302 -12.17 7.29 24.24
CA GLU A 302 -12.93 8.11 25.19
C GLU A 302 -12.79 7.55 26.61
N ALA A 303 -12.31 8.37 27.53
CA ALA A 303 -12.07 7.98 28.92
C ALA A 303 -12.16 9.19 29.87
N PRO A 304 -12.39 8.97 31.18
CA PRO A 304 -12.24 10.01 32.19
C PRO A 304 -10.81 10.57 32.20
N HIS A 305 -10.66 11.79 32.71
CA HIS A 305 -9.33 12.39 32.91
C HIS A 305 -8.49 11.58 33.90
N VAL A 306 -7.21 11.48 33.61
CA VAL A 306 -6.24 10.73 34.45
C VAL A 306 -5.24 11.72 35.04
N TYR A 307 -5.06 11.65 36.35
CA TYR A 307 -4.15 12.48 37.13
C TYR A 307 -3.33 11.59 38.07
N ASP A 308 -2.08 11.95 38.33
CA ASP A 308 -1.19 11.18 39.18
C ASP A 308 -1.65 11.20 40.65
N ASN A 309 -2.19 12.33 41.11
CA ASN A 309 -2.66 12.53 42.46
C ASN A 309 -3.60 13.75 42.58
N ALA A 310 -4.07 14.03 43.78
CA ALA A 310 -4.99 15.13 44.07
C ALA A 310 -4.41 16.54 43.82
N LYS A 311 -3.09 16.70 43.84
CA LYS A 311 -2.38 17.97 43.59
C LYS A 311 -1.97 18.16 42.11
N ASP A 312 -2.11 17.10 41.33
CA ASP A 312 -1.82 17.16 39.92
C ASP A 312 -2.89 17.95 39.19
N LYS A 313 -2.45 18.96 38.44
CA LYS A 313 -3.31 19.92 37.77
C LYS A 313 -3.69 19.49 36.36
N ASP A 314 -2.78 18.79 35.70
CA ASP A 314 -2.86 18.54 34.27
C ASP A 314 -3.24 17.07 34.01
N CYS A 315 -4.22 16.81 33.15
CA CYS A 315 -4.54 15.45 32.72
C CYS A 315 -3.34 14.85 31.96
N ASN A 316 -2.83 13.71 32.41
CA ASN A 316 -1.68 12.99 31.84
C ASN A 316 -1.84 12.58 30.37
N THR A 317 -3.08 12.55 29.89
CA THR A 317 -3.40 12.10 28.51
C THR A 317 -3.65 13.27 27.58
N CYS A 318 -4.49 14.24 27.97
CA CYS A 318 -4.95 15.30 27.05
C CYS A 318 -4.47 16.70 27.45
N GLY A 319 -3.80 16.85 28.60
CA GLY A 319 -3.34 18.13 29.11
C GLY A 319 -4.44 19.06 29.63
N TYR A 320 -5.68 18.54 29.80
CA TYR A 320 -6.77 19.32 30.41
C TYR A 320 -6.38 19.76 31.81
N VAL A 321 -6.52 21.05 32.07
CA VAL A 321 -6.16 21.67 33.34
C VAL A 321 -7.37 21.79 34.23
N ARG A 322 -7.44 20.97 35.27
CA ARG A 322 -8.52 21.05 36.25
C ARG A 322 -8.29 22.15 37.28
N PRO A 323 -9.34 22.77 37.84
CA PRO A 323 -9.19 23.72 38.91
C PRO A 323 -8.70 23.00 40.20
N LEU A 324 -7.78 23.66 40.89
CA LEU A 324 -7.33 23.24 42.22
C LEU A 324 -7.75 24.30 43.27
N TYR A 325 -8.09 23.82 44.42
CA TYR A 325 -8.61 24.65 45.54
C TYR A 325 -7.69 24.60 46.75
N THR A 326 -7.46 25.74 47.37
CA THR A 326 -6.65 25.83 48.59
C THR A 326 -7.52 25.58 49.80
N VAL A 327 -7.09 24.65 50.64
CA VAL A 327 -7.72 24.40 51.95
C VAL A 327 -6.99 25.21 53.02
N THR A 328 -7.66 26.21 53.58
CA THR A 328 -7.14 26.99 54.67
C THR A 328 -7.80 26.60 55.96
N THR A 329 -7.00 26.31 56.97
CA THR A 329 -7.49 25.93 58.32
C THR A 329 -7.17 27.00 59.37
N VAL A 330 -8.06 27.16 60.35
CA VAL A 330 -7.86 28.03 61.50
C VAL A 330 -7.98 27.17 62.75
N ASN A 331 -6.91 27.18 63.58
CA ASN A 331 -6.80 26.31 64.78
C ASN A 331 -6.95 24.81 64.47
N ALA A 332 -6.52 24.40 63.29
CA ALA A 332 -6.60 23.00 62.80
C ALA A 332 -5.47 22.74 61.82
N THR A 333 -5.25 21.48 61.52
CA THR A 333 -4.40 21.03 60.41
C THR A 333 -5.23 20.19 59.43
N ALA A 334 -4.91 20.30 58.15
CA ALA A 334 -5.48 19.50 57.07
C ALA A 334 -4.43 18.54 56.52
N LYS A 335 -4.80 17.32 56.20
CA LYS A 335 -3.92 16.31 55.55
C LYS A 335 -4.68 15.56 54.50
N LEU A 336 -3.97 15.10 53.49
CA LEU A 336 -4.46 14.01 52.63
C LEU A 336 -4.29 12.68 53.34
N GLU A 337 -5.18 11.75 53.15
CA GLU A 337 -5.14 10.42 53.78
C GLU A 337 -3.82 9.69 53.52
N SER A 338 -3.26 9.88 52.30
CA SER A 338 -1.99 9.29 51.86
C SER A 338 -0.73 10.00 52.35
N GLU A 339 -0.85 11.15 53.07
CA GLU A 339 0.28 11.99 53.49
C GLU A 339 0.39 12.10 54.99
N THR A 340 1.64 12.21 55.47
CA THR A 340 1.95 12.41 56.87
C THR A 340 2.06 13.89 57.23
N GLU A 341 2.29 14.74 56.21
CA GLU A 341 2.51 16.17 56.40
C GLU A 341 1.23 16.98 56.24
N GLU A 342 1.23 18.19 56.75
CA GLU A 342 0.13 19.15 56.61
C GLU A 342 -0.04 19.57 55.14
N LEU A 343 -1.30 19.61 54.69
CA LEU A 343 -1.64 20.04 53.34
C LEU A 343 -1.41 21.54 53.15
N LYS A 344 -0.42 21.92 52.35
CA LYS A 344 -0.07 23.33 52.02
C LYS A 344 -0.29 23.68 50.57
N ALA A 345 -0.44 22.66 49.69
CA ALA A 345 -0.69 22.83 48.30
C ALA A 345 -2.20 22.75 47.97
N PRO A 346 -2.68 23.42 46.90
CA PRO A 346 -4.06 23.30 46.46
C PRO A 346 -4.36 21.87 45.95
N VAL A 347 -5.57 21.44 46.06
CA VAL A 347 -6.07 20.09 45.68
C VAL A 347 -7.30 20.19 44.79
N ALA A 348 -7.59 19.12 44.04
CA ALA A 348 -8.75 19.03 43.18
C ALA A 348 -10.06 18.98 43.95
N ALA A 349 -11.16 19.39 43.36
CA ALA A 349 -12.50 19.21 43.90
C ALA A 349 -12.78 17.71 44.14
N GLY A 350 -13.49 17.40 45.21
CA GLY A 350 -13.79 16.02 45.63
C GLY A 350 -12.63 15.28 46.31
N THR A 351 -11.51 15.96 46.58
CA THR A 351 -10.40 15.37 47.32
C THR A 351 -10.77 15.23 48.80
N GLU A 352 -10.64 14.03 49.35
CA GLU A 352 -10.85 13.80 50.79
C GLU A 352 -9.68 14.37 51.59
N VAL A 353 -10.01 15.23 52.57
CA VAL A 353 -9.05 15.88 53.43
C VAL A 353 -9.40 15.59 54.88
N THR A 354 -8.47 15.01 55.60
CA THR A 354 -8.62 14.80 57.05
C THR A 354 -8.29 16.08 57.80
N LEU A 355 -9.25 16.59 58.57
CA LEU A 355 -9.08 17.75 59.42
C LEU A 355 -8.80 17.29 60.87
N THR A 356 -7.79 17.86 61.49
CA THR A 356 -7.46 17.62 62.91
C THR A 356 -7.53 18.94 63.67
N ALA A 357 -8.40 19.01 64.62
CA ALA A 357 -8.55 20.19 65.49
C ALA A 357 -7.28 20.45 66.31
N GLY A 358 -6.88 21.68 66.39
CA GLY A 358 -5.82 22.13 67.32
C GLY A 358 -6.27 21.99 68.78
N GLY A 359 -5.34 22.11 69.72
CA GLY A 359 -5.63 22.05 71.14
C GLY A 359 -6.64 23.11 71.55
N ALA A 360 -7.67 22.71 72.31
CA ALA A 360 -8.64 23.66 72.82
C ALA A 360 -7.99 24.62 73.85
N PRO A 361 -8.25 25.91 73.77
CA PRO A 361 -7.82 26.88 74.82
C PRO A 361 -8.33 26.47 76.18
N ALA A 362 -7.63 26.88 77.28
CA ALA A 362 -8.00 26.50 78.66
C ALA A 362 -9.46 26.86 78.97
N GLY A 363 -10.22 25.86 79.41
CA GLY A 363 -11.65 26.01 79.77
C GLY A 363 -12.62 25.98 78.58
N LYS A 364 -12.18 25.59 77.35
CA LYS A 364 -13.05 25.41 76.19
C LYS A 364 -12.98 23.97 75.65
N THR A 365 -14.05 23.54 75.05
CA THR A 365 -14.15 22.24 74.38
C THR A 365 -14.38 22.47 72.86
N PHE A 366 -13.96 21.53 72.06
CA PHE A 366 -14.26 21.53 70.63
C PHE A 366 -15.76 21.40 70.41
N ALA A 367 -16.37 22.33 69.66
CA ALA A 367 -17.80 22.38 69.45
C ALA A 367 -18.25 21.97 68.05
N GLY A 368 -17.32 21.85 67.11
CA GLY A 368 -17.60 21.53 65.71
C GLY A 368 -16.76 22.29 64.73
N TRP A 369 -16.97 22.05 63.46
CA TRP A 369 -16.31 22.69 62.34
C TRP A 369 -17.19 23.79 61.74
N LYS A 370 -16.58 24.90 61.28
CA LYS A 370 -17.24 25.89 60.45
C LYS A 370 -16.55 25.95 59.13
N LEU A 371 -17.30 25.87 58.01
CA LEU A 371 -16.81 25.97 56.68
C LEU A 371 -17.07 27.38 56.15
N TYR A 372 -16.03 28.01 55.59
CA TYR A 372 -16.13 29.24 54.86
C TYR A 372 -15.84 28.96 53.39
N ASN A 373 -16.77 29.28 52.50
CA ASN A 373 -16.55 29.17 51.06
C ASN A 373 -15.86 30.44 50.51
N VAL A 374 -15.45 30.44 49.24
CA VAL A 374 -14.73 31.55 48.56
C VAL A 374 -15.53 32.85 48.52
N SER A 375 -16.82 32.84 48.88
CA SER A 375 -17.72 33.99 48.90
C SER A 375 -18.05 34.55 50.27
N ASP A 376 -17.26 34.24 51.31
CA ASP A 376 -17.42 34.67 52.67
C ASP A 376 -18.77 34.36 53.36
N THR A 377 -19.51 33.39 52.83
CA THR A 377 -20.72 32.89 53.51
C THR A 377 -20.38 31.79 54.48
N GLU A 378 -20.62 32.03 55.75
CA GLU A 378 -20.43 31.06 56.85
C GLU A 378 -21.45 29.95 56.75
N SER A 379 -20.98 28.70 56.62
CA SER A 379 -21.83 27.49 56.71
C SER A 379 -21.38 26.63 57.87
N GLU A 380 -22.26 26.31 58.80
CA GLU A 380 -21.96 25.44 59.91
C GLU A 380 -22.26 23.98 59.50
N ILE A 381 -21.22 23.12 59.48
CA ILE A 381 -21.36 21.69 59.21
C ILE A 381 -21.44 20.99 60.55
N THR A 382 -22.58 20.49 60.86
CA THR A 382 -22.89 19.79 62.13
C THR A 382 -22.90 18.28 62.00
N ASP A 383 -22.80 17.75 60.80
CA ASP A 383 -22.86 16.31 60.48
C ASP A 383 -21.51 15.83 59.90
N GLU A 384 -20.93 14.80 60.54
CA GLU A 384 -19.65 14.19 60.10
C GLU A 384 -19.76 13.59 58.69
N THR A 385 -20.98 13.20 58.24
CA THR A 385 -21.21 12.70 56.86
C THR A 385 -21.16 13.80 55.78
N GLU A 386 -21.38 15.05 56.10
CA GLU A 386 -21.24 16.16 55.19
C GLU A 386 -19.79 16.63 55.03
N LEU A 387 -18.98 16.47 56.08
CA LEU A 387 -17.54 16.74 56.05
C LEU A 387 -16.79 15.82 55.07
N ALA A 388 -17.27 14.60 54.87
CA ALA A 388 -16.71 13.63 53.96
C ALA A 388 -17.01 13.93 52.45
N LYS A 389 -17.82 14.95 52.15
CA LYS A 389 -18.23 15.32 50.79
C LYS A 389 -17.60 16.62 50.29
N LEU A 390 -16.80 17.27 51.10
CA LEU A 390 -16.05 18.49 50.74
C LEU A 390 -14.73 18.13 50.10
#